data_3087c796f9e2ef3978bf19bf340fd917
#
_entry.id   3087c796f9e2ef3978bf19bf340fd917
#
_cell.length_a   1.000
_cell.length_b   1.000
_cell.length_c   1.000
_cell.angle_alpha   90.00
_cell.angle_beta   90.00
_cell.angle_gamma   90.00
#
_symmetry.space_group_name_H-M   'P 1'
#
loop_
_entity.id
_entity.type
_entity.pdbx_description
1 polymer ?
#
loop_
_entity_poly.entity_id
_entity_poly.type
_entity_poly.pdbx_seq_one_letter_code
_entity_poly.pdbx_strand_id
1 'polypeptide(L)'
;MRKAARRLAGALCLARRDLRQVPPRGGRVASTAVVTAIGCDAGGWRRVLGVDVVDTESYDSWLAFLRAIRSRGAAGVRLVVSDAHPGLVRALGEVFQGAAWQRCAVHLMRDCMREAGSWQPRRRVGRIVSQVFRGRDAATVTAMYHAACDMLEGCCPRAAAVLEEAEPDALAYLDFPPTHWKRLRTNNVQERTN
;
A
#
# COMPACT_ATOMS: atom_id res chain seq x y z
N MET A 1 29.12 0.65 -18.73
CA MET A 1 29.09 -0.58 -17.91
C MET A 1 27.74 -0.69 -17.21
N ARG A 2 26.83 -1.55 -17.71
CA ARG A 2 25.53 -1.84 -17.07
C ARG A 2 25.83 -2.70 -15.82
N LYS A 3 25.67 -2.14 -14.62
CA LYS A 3 25.63 -2.95 -13.40
C LYS A 3 24.45 -3.93 -13.53
N ALA A 4 24.77 -5.23 -13.54
CA ALA A 4 23.79 -6.29 -13.53
C ALA A 4 22.76 -6.03 -12.42
N ALA A 5 21.48 -5.92 -12.79
CA ALA A 5 20.40 -5.76 -11.84
C ALA A 5 20.37 -6.99 -10.95
N ARG A 6 20.78 -6.85 -9.67
CA ARG A 6 20.61 -7.90 -8.68
C ARG A 6 19.12 -8.18 -8.56
N ARG A 7 18.73 -9.45 -8.76
CA ARG A 7 17.36 -9.90 -8.64
C ARG A 7 16.77 -9.48 -7.29
N LEU A 8 15.71 -8.72 -7.31
CA LEU A 8 14.93 -8.37 -6.12
C LEU A 8 14.07 -9.57 -5.75
N ALA A 9 14.55 -10.41 -4.84
CA ALA A 9 13.76 -11.45 -4.20
C ALA A 9 13.21 -10.89 -2.88
N GLY A 10 12.14 -10.07 -2.94
CA GLY A 10 11.68 -9.42 -1.72
C GLY A 10 10.38 -8.63 -1.86
N ALA A 11 10.24 -7.60 -1.07
CA ALA A 11 9.09 -6.72 -1.06
C ALA A 11 9.29 -5.49 -1.95
N LEU A 12 8.24 -5.09 -2.65
CA LEU A 12 8.14 -3.85 -3.40
C LEU A 12 7.17 -2.91 -2.69
N CYS A 13 7.64 -1.73 -2.32
CA CYS A 13 6.79 -0.69 -1.76
C CYS A 13 6.56 0.39 -2.81
N LEU A 14 5.29 0.68 -3.09
CA LEU A 14 4.88 1.76 -3.98
C LEU A 14 4.30 2.89 -3.14
N ALA A 15 4.89 4.06 -3.21
CA ALA A 15 4.36 5.26 -2.58
C ALA A 15 3.97 6.27 -3.65
N ARG A 16 2.83 6.91 -3.44
CA ARG A 16 2.26 7.94 -4.29
C ARG A 16 2.26 9.27 -3.55
N ARG A 17 2.68 10.33 -4.22
CA ARG A 17 2.50 11.71 -3.77
C ARG A 17 1.69 12.44 -4.83
N ASP A 18 0.46 12.79 -4.50
CA ASP A 18 -0.41 13.54 -5.41
C ASP A 18 0.23 14.92 -5.67
N LEU A 19 0.37 15.26 -6.96
CA LEU A 19 0.70 16.60 -7.37
C LEU A 19 -0.59 17.42 -7.32
N ARG A 20 -0.55 18.58 -6.65
CA ARG A 20 -1.65 19.55 -6.79
C ARG A 20 -1.80 19.85 -8.27
N GLN A 21 -3.06 19.87 -8.74
CA GLN A 21 -3.45 20.14 -10.11
C GLN A 21 -2.65 21.30 -10.69
N VAL A 22 -1.71 20.99 -11.58
CA VAL A 22 -1.13 21.99 -12.47
C VAL A 22 -2.00 21.93 -13.72
N PRO A 23 -2.69 23.03 -14.11
CA PRO A 23 -3.48 23.01 -15.31
C PRO A 23 -2.54 22.72 -16.49
N PRO A 24 -2.78 21.65 -17.27
CA PRO A 24 -1.98 21.38 -18.45
C PRO A 24 -2.27 22.48 -19.48
N ARG A 25 -1.25 22.86 -20.23
CA ARG A 25 -1.42 23.66 -21.45
C ARG A 25 -2.30 22.82 -22.42
N GLY A 26 -3.63 22.98 -22.37
CA GLY A 26 -4.56 22.22 -23.22
C GLY A 26 -5.90 21.81 -22.60
N GLY A 27 -6.26 22.27 -21.41
CA GLY A 27 -7.67 22.31 -20.96
C GLY A 27 -8.27 21.07 -20.33
N ARG A 28 -7.55 19.93 -20.14
CA ARG A 28 -8.02 18.81 -19.31
C ARG A 28 -7.18 18.73 -18.03
N VAL A 29 -7.84 18.81 -16.88
CA VAL A 29 -7.21 18.58 -15.57
C VAL A 29 -7.02 17.06 -15.42
N ALA A 30 -5.78 16.59 -15.59
CA ALA A 30 -5.44 15.21 -15.29
C ALA A 30 -5.01 15.08 -13.82
N SER A 31 -5.46 14.04 -13.15
CA SER A 31 -5.05 13.72 -11.77
C SER A 31 -3.70 13.02 -11.83
N THR A 32 -2.62 13.78 -11.66
CA THR A 32 -1.24 13.25 -11.75
C THR A 32 -0.62 13.10 -10.36
N ALA A 33 0.22 12.08 -10.21
CA ALA A 33 1.00 11.87 -9.00
C ALA A 33 2.43 11.46 -9.32
N VAL A 34 3.37 11.87 -8.48
CA VAL A 34 4.70 11.28 -8.44
C VAL A 34 4.61 9.94 -7.74
N VAL A 35 5.02 8.89 -8.44
CA VAL A 35 5.09 7.54 -7.89
C VAL A 35 6.55 7.15 -7.71
N THR A 36 6.85 6.59 -6.56
CA THR A 36 8.17 6.03 -6.27
C THR A 36 8.04 4.55 -5.97
N ALA A 37 8.84 3.73 -6.65
CA ALA A 37 8.96 2.31 -6.39
C ALA A 37 10.24 2.05 -5.60
N ILE A 38 10.11 1.47 -4.40
CA ILE A 38 11.24 1.06 -3.55
C ILE A 38 11.20 -0.46 -3.41
N GLY A 39 12.26 -1.13 -3.86
CA GLY A 39 12.45 -2.55 -3.65
C GLY A 39 13.29 -2.82 -2.40
N CYS A 40 12.99 -3.93 -1.71
CA CYS A 40 13.80 -4.47 -0.64
C CYS A 40 14.35 -5.82 -1.10
N ASP A 41 15.67 -5.99 -1.07
CA ASP A 41 16.30 -7.27 -1.41
C ASP A 41 16.30 -8.25 -0.23
N ALA A 42 16.74 -9.48 -0.48
CA ALA A 42 16.81 -10.53 0.53
C ALA A 42 17.74 -10.18 1.73
N GLY A 43 18.68 -9.26 1.55
CA GLY A 43 19.55 -8.73 2.60
C GLY A 43 18.92 -7.58 3.40
N GLY A 44 17.68 -7.20 3.09
CA GLY A 44 16.97 -6.09 3.75
C GLY A 44 17.36 -4.70 3.23
N TRP A 45 18.21 -4.61 2.20
CA TRP A 45 18.62 -3.33 1.61
C TRP A 45 17.50 -2.75 0.75
N ARG A 46 17.26 -1.48 0.93
CA ARG A 46 16.26 -0.74 0.17
C ARG A 46 16.89 0.03 -0.97
N ARG A 47 16.24 -0.01 -2.14
CA ARG A 47 16.69 0.68 -3.34
C ARG A 47 15.52 1.31 -4.05
N VAL A 48 15.67 2.55 -4.49
CA VAL A 48 14.73 3.17 -5.41
C VAL A 48 14.89 2.50 -6.78
N LEU A 49 13.83 1.89 -7.26
CA LEU A 49 13.76 1.19 -8.55
C LEU A 49 13.28 2.11 -9.66
N GLY A 50 12.46 3.08 -9.31
CA GLY A 50 11.95 4.07 -10.25
C GLY A 50 11.17 5.16 -9.55
N VAL A 51 11.18 6.32 -10.20
CA VAL A 51 10.32 7.46 -9.90
C VAL A 51 9.73 7.88 -11.22
N ASP A 52 8.43 8.13 -11.25
CA ASP A 52 7.74 8.58 -12.45
C ASP A 52 6.54 9.46 -12.08
N VAL A 53 6.05 10.19 -13.06
CA VAL A 53 4.78 10.93 -12.95
C VAL A 53 3.74 10.14 -13.71
N VAL A 54 2.74 9.65 -13.01
CA VAL A 54 1.68 8.82 -13.59
C VAL A 54 0.34 9.55 -13.54
N ASP A 55 -0.50 9.30 -14.53
CA ASP A 55 -1.93 9.57 -14.42
C ASP A 55 -2.55 8.52 -13.49
N THR A 56 -3.02 8.96 -12.35
CA THR A 56 -3.50 8.05 -11.30
C THR A 56 -4.85 7.41 -11.63
N GLU A 57 -5.59 7.93 -12.58
CA GLU A 57 -6.87 7.39 -13.02
C GLU A 57 -6.73 6.37 -14.14
N SER A 58 -5.55 6.31 -14.78
CA SER A 58 -5.28 5.44 -15.90
C SER A 58 -4.61 4.13 -15.49
N TYR A 59 -5.31 3.01 -15.72
CA TYR A 59 -4.74 1.68 -15.61
C TYR A 59 -3.47 1.51 -16.48
N ASP A 60 -3.50 2.06 -17.68
CA ASP A 60 -2.38 1.94 -18.64
C ASP A 60 -1.11 2.65 -18.15
N SER A 61 -1.27 3.79 -17.47
CA SER A 61 -0.15 4.48 -16.81
C SER A 61 0.49 3.61 -15.73
N TRP A 62 -0.31 2.98 -14.87
CA TRP A 62 0.18 2.07 -13.85
C TRP A 62 0.87 0.85 -14.47
N LEU A 63 0.27 0.28 -15.50
CA LEU A 63 0.81 -0.88 -16.22
C LEU A 63 2.17 -0.56 -16.85
N ALA A 64 2.30 0.56 -17.53
CA ALA A 64 3.55 1.02 -18.14
C ALA A 64 4.65 1.21 -17.07
N PHE A 65 4.34 1.90 -15.97
CA PHE A 65 5.26 2.11 -14.87
C PHE A 65 5.75 0.78 -14.27
N LEU A 66 4.84 -0.14 -13.94
CA LEU A 66 5.19 -1.42 -13.33
C LEU A 66 5.99 -2.32 -14.28
N ARG A 67 5.66 -2.33 -15.56
CA ARG A 67 6.45 -3.04 -16.59
C ARG A 67 7.87 -2.49 -16.70
N ALA A 68 8.04 -1.16 -16.62
CA ALA A 68 9.35 -0.53 -16.60
C ALA A 68 10.16 -0.90 -15.34
N ILE A 69 9.51 -1.01 -14.17
CA ILE A 69 10.17 -1.49 -12.94
C ILE A 69 10.60 -2.94 -13.09
N ARG A 70 9.73 -3.81 -13.62
CA ARG A 70 10.04 -5.22 -13.86
C ARG A 70 11.21 -5.40 -14.83
N SER A 71 11.24 -4.65 -15.93
CA SER A 71 12.32 -4.71 -16.93
C SER A 71 13.68 -4.27 -16.37
N ARG A 72 13.69 -3.41 -15.35
CA ARG A 72 14.90 -2.99 -14.62
C ARG A 72 15.41 -4.00 -13.61
N GLY A 73 14.78 -5.17 -13.50
CA GLY A 73 15.25 -6.27 -12.66
C GLY A 73 14.44 -6.52 -11.38
N ALA A 74 13.26 -5.92 -11.23
CA ALA A 74 12.32 -6.27 -10.16
C ALA A 74 11.66 -7.63 -10.44
N ALA A 75 12.45 -8.69 -10.42
CA ALA A 75 12.00 -10.08 -10.58
C ALA A 75 12.00 -10.77 -9.22
N GLY A 76 11.05 -11.72 -9.01
CA GLY A 76 10.93 -12.48 -7.75
C GLY A 76 10.34 -11.65 -6.61
N VAL A 77 9.55 -10.64 -6.93
CA VAL A 77 8.76 -9.90 -5.93
C VAL A 77 7.73 -10.84 -5.31
N ARG A 78 7.73 -10.94 -3.99
CA ARG A 78 6.83 -11.80 -3.22
C ARG A 78 5.69 -11.03 -2.56
N LEU A 79 5.90 -9.75 -2.29
CA LEU A 79 4.91 -8.86 -1.68
C LEU A 79 4.99 -7.48 -2.33
N VAL A 80 3.84 -6.91 -2.66
CA VAL A 80 3.74 -5.51 -3.07
C VAL A 80 2.89 -4.76 -2.06
N VAL A 81 3.42 -3.66 -1.54
CA VAL A 81 2.71 -2.80 -0.59
C VAL A 81 2.30 -1.51 -1.29
N SER A 82 1.01 -1.20 -1.32
CA SER A 82 0.49 0.03 -1.94
C SER A 82 -0.79 0.52 -1.27
N ASP A 83 -1.30 1.67 -1.73
CA ASP A 83 -2.69 2.07 -1.50
C ASP A 83 -3.64 1.20 -2.37
N ALA A 84 -4.94 1.23 -2.03
CA ALA A 84 -5.97 0.40 -2.68
C ALA A 84 -6.58 1.10 -3.91
N HIS A 85 -5.75 1.63 -4.80
CA HIS A 85 -6.25 2.19 -6.05
C HIS A 85 -6.59 1.08 -7.06
N PRO A 86 -7.85 0.98 -7.57
CA PRO A 86 -8.28 -0.15 -8.38
C PRO A 86 -7.41 -0.40 -9.63
N GLY A 87 -7.05 0.66 -10.36
CA GLY A 87 -6.19 0.56 -11.53
C GLY A 87 -4.79 0.06 -11.22
N LEU A 88 -4.23 0.48 -10.07
CA LEU A 88 -2.93 0.01 -9.59
C LEU A 88 -2.99 -1.46 -9.19
N VAL A 89 -3.98 -1.86 -8.38
CA VAL A 89 -4.12 -3.26 -7.92
C VAL A 89 -4.27 -4.21 -9.10
N ARG A 90 -5.10 -3.85 -10.09
CA ARG A 90 -5.24 -4.63 -11.33
C ARG A 90 -3.92 -4.78 -12.07
N ALA A 91 -3.17 -3.68 -12.25
CA ALA A 91 -1.89 -3.68 -12.94
C ALA A 91 -0.82 -4.50 -12.18
N LEU A 92 -0.85 -4.50 -10.84
CA LEU A 92 0.01 -5.33 -10.00
C LEU A 92 -0.23 -6.82 -10.24
N GLY A 93 -1.49 -7.25 -10.26
CA GLY A 93 -1.86 -8.65 -10.53
C GLY A 93 -1.36 -9.13 -11.90
N GLU A 94 -1.33 -8.25 -12.91
CA GLU A 94 -0.82 -8.59 -14.24
C GLU A 94 0.71 -8.66 -14.29
N VAL A 95 1.40 -7.67 -13.71
CA VAL A 95 2.86 -7.54 -13.86
C VAL A 95 3.62 -8.42 -12.87
N PHE A 96 3.15 -8.55 -11.65
CA PHE A 96 3.80 -9.31 -10.57
C PHE A 96 2.98 -10.54 -10.16
N GLN A 97 2.64 -11.37 -11.14
CA GLN A 97 1.89 -12.59 -10.91
C GLN A 97 2.57 -13.45 -9.83
N GLY A 98 1.77 -13.91 -8.86
CA GLY A 98 2.24 -14.70 -7.71
C GLY A 98 2.83 -13.87 -6.56
N ALA A 99 2.91 -12.54 -6.68
CA ALA A 99 3.17 -11.69 -5.53
C ALA A 99 1.89 -11.44 -4.73
N ALA A 100 1.96 -11.55 -3.40
CA ALA A 100 0.88 -11.10 -2.55
C ALA A 100 0.76 -9.57 -2.60
N TRP A 101 -0.46 -9.06 -2.51
CA TRP A 101 -0.68 -7.62 -2.36
C TRP A 101 -1.02 -7.28 -0.92
N GLN A 102 -0.32 -6.30 -0.36
CA GLN A 102 -0.56 -5.75 0.97
C GLN A 102 -1.14 -4.36 0.84
N ARG A 103 -2.35 -4.16 1.30
CA ARG A 103 -2.93 -2.84 1.46
C ARG A 103 -2.21 -2.08 2.58
N CYS A 104 -1.75 -0.89 2.30
CA CYS A 104 -1.05 -0.07 3.30
C CYS A 104 -1.95 0.20 4.50
N ALA A 105 -1.53 -0.23 5.69
CA ALA A 105 -2.29 -0.08 6.93
C ALA A 105 -2.62 1.38 7.28
N VAL A 106 -1.75 2.33 6.90
CA VAL A 106 -1.99 3.77 7.11
C VAL A 106 -3.10 4.28 6.20
N HIS A 107 -3.11 3.86 4.92
CA HIS A 107 -4.17 4.23 3.99
C HIS A 107 -5.50 3.58 4.38
N LEU A 108 -5.49 2.30 4.74
CA LEU A 108 -6.68 1.61 5.26
C LEU A 108 -7.28 2.34 6.47
N MET A 109 -6.43 2.72 7.44
CA MET A 109 -6.89 3.49 8.59
C MET A 109 -7.52 4.82 8.18
N ARG A 110 -6.92 5.53 7.21
CA ARG A 110 -7.46 6.79 6.68
C ARG A 110 -8.80 6.58 5.96
N ASP A 111 -8.94 5.46 5.23
CA ASP A 111 -10.19 5.10 4.54
C ASP A 111 -11.31 4.83 5.55
N CYS A 112 -11.06 4.00 6.59
CA CYS A 112 -12.01 3.80 7.67
C CYS A 112 -12.38 5.11 8.39
N MET A 113 -11.40 5.97 8.67
CA MET A 113 -11.65 7.28 9.30
C MET A 113 -12.49 8.21 8.42
N ARG A 114 -12.40 8.11 7.09
CA ARG A 114 -13.19 8.93 6.15
C ARG A 114 -14.68 8.62 6.27
N GLU A 115 -15.01 7.35 6.52
CA GLU A 115 -16.39 6.90 6.70
C GLU A 115 -17.05 7.42 7.99
N ALA A 116 -16.26 7.83 8.96
CA ALA A 116 -16.76 8.32 10.25
C ALA A 116 -17.26 9.79 10.25
N GLY A 117 -17.20 10.49 9.11
CA GLY A 117 -17.74 11.84 8.95
C GLY A 117 -16.99 12.90 9.77
N SER A 118 -17.41 13.20 11.01
CA SER A 118 -16.88 14.31 11.82
C SER A 118 -15.60 13.95 12.60
N TRP A 119 -14.95 14.97 13.19
CA TRP A 119 -13.63 14.84 13.85
C TRP A 119 -13.57 13.84 15.01
N GLN A 120 -14.56 13.88 15.90
CA GLN A 120 -14.52 13.02 17.10
C GLN A 120 -14.67 11.54 16.79
N PRO A 121 -15.68 11.09 16.00
CA PRO A 121 -15.76 9.73 15.51
C PRO A 121 -14.52 9.28 14.73
N ARG A 122 -13.96 10.14 13.87
CA ARG A 122 -12.71 9.83 13.14
C ARG A 122 -11.58 9.43 14.07
N ARG A 123 -11.34 10.19 15.14
CA ARG A 123 -10.31 9.87 16.13
C ARG A 123 -10.56 8.52 16.83
N ARG A 124 -11.84 8.19 17.12
CA ARG A 124 -12.21 6.91 17.71
C ARG A 124 -11.92 5.76 16.75
N VAL A 125 -12.38 5.84 15.49
CA VAL A 125 -12.10 4.86 14.44
C VAL A 125 -10.60 4.68 14.25
N GLY A 126 -9.83 5.75 14.10
CA GLY A 126 -8.38 5.68 13.95
C GLY A 126 -7.67 4.99 15.12
N ARG A 127 -8.13 5.20 16.36
CA ARG A 127 -7.59 4.50 17.53
C ARG A 127 -7.90 3.00 17.47
N ILE A 128 -9.13 2.61 17.16
CA ILE A 128 -9.53 1.20 17.03
C ILE A 128 -8.66 0.51 15.98
N VAL A 129 -8.65 1.01 14.75
CA VAL A 129 -7.90 0.39 13.64
C VAL A 129 -6.39 0.34 13.92
N SER A 130 -5.82 1.37 14.56
CA SER A 130 -4.39 1.40 14.86
C SER A 130 -3.94 0.33 15.86
N GLN A 131 -4.82 -0.17 16.72
CA GLN A 131 -4.49 -1.24 17.66
C GLN A 131 -4.28 -2.58 16.98
N VAL A 132 -5.02 -2.87 15.90
CA VAL A 132 -4.93 -4.12 15.14
C VAL A 132 -3.48 -4.50 14.83
N PHE A 133 -2.71 -3.52 14.37
CA PHE A 133 -1.35 -3.74 13.89
C PHE A 133 -0.28 -3.77 15.01
N ARG A 134 -0.67 -3.89 16.27
CA ARG A 134 0.25 -3.94 17.43
C ARG A 134 0.53 -5.35 17.93
N GLY A 135 -0.22 -6.35 17.46
CA GLY A 135 -0.02 -7.74 17.82
C GLY A 135 1.41 -8.23 17.48
N ARG A 136 1.88 -9.21 18.23
CA ARG A 136 3.24 -9.77 18.10
C ARG A 136 3.29 -11.07 17.31
N ASP A 137 2.17 -11.73 17.16
CA ASP A 137 1.98 -12.95 16.42
C ASP A 137 0.73 -12.88 15.54
N ALA A 138 0.62 -13.76 14.54
CA ALA A 138 -0.46 -13.73 13.56
C ALA A 138 -1.84 -13.94 14.21
N ALA A 139 -1.96 -14.87 15.15
CA ALA A 139 -3.23 -15.17 15.80
C ALA A 139 -3.73 -13.96 16.60
N THR A 140 -2.84 -13.29 17.35
CA THR A 140 -3.17 -12.06 18.07
C THR A 140 -3.59 -10.94 17.12
N VAL A 141 -2.88 -10.73 16.00
CA VAL A 141 -3.24 -9.68 15.02
C VAL A 141 -4.61 -9.97 14.42
N THR A 142 -4.88 -11.21 14.01
CA THR A 142 -6.17 -11.61 13.42
C THR A 142 -7.31 -11.44 14.43
N ALA A 143 -7.12 -11.88 15.68
CA ALA A 143 -8.11 -11.68 16.73
C ALA A 143 -8.39 -10.19 17.00
N MET A 144 -7.34 -9.36 17.04
CA MET A 144 -7.47 -7.90 17.17
C MET A 144 -8.17 -7.26 15.96
N TYR A 145 -7.98 -7.83 14.76
CA TYR A 145 -8.66 -7.37 13.56
C TYR A 145 -10.17 -7.58 13.67
N HIS A 146 -10.60 -8.81 14.00
CA HIS A 146 -12.01 -9.14 14.15
C HIS A 146 -12.65 -8.33 15.30
N ALA A 147 -11.98 -8.22 16.44
CA ALA A 147 -12.46 -7.38 17.54
C ALA A 147 -12.60 -5.89 17.12
N ALA A 148 -11.74 -5.40 16.24
CA ALA A 148 -11.86 -4.05 15.72
C ALA A 148 -13.08 -3.90 14.78
N CYS A 149 -13.39 -4.91 13.95
CA CYS A 149 -14.60 -4.95 13.14
C CYS A 149 -15.85 -4.90 14.03
N ASP A 150 -15.95 -5.76 15.04
CA ASP A 150 -17.07 -5.79 16.00
C ASP A 150 -17.25 -4.44 16.72
N MET A 151 -16.15 -3.84 17.18
CA MET A 151 -16.20 -2.52 17.82
C MET A 151 -16.65 -1.41 16.89
N LEU A 152 -16.25 -1.48 15.61
CA LEU A 152 -16.65 -0.51 14.60
C LEU A 152 -18.10 -0.71 14.17
N GLU A 153 -18.59 -1.96 14.08
CA GLU A 153 -19.99 -2.24 13.79
C GLU A 153 -20.92 -1.53 14.78
N GLY A 154 -20.59 -1.53 16.07
CA GLY A 154 -21.36 -0.85 17.11
C GLY A 154 -21.28 0.69 17.08
N CYS A 155 -20.32 1.30 16.39
CA CYS A 155 -20.15 2.77 16.43
C CYS A 155 -19.99 3.46 15.07
N CYS A 156 -19.62 2.75 14.03
CA CYS A 156 -19.46 3.25 12.68
C CYS A 156 -19.51 2.10 11.66
N PRO A 157 -20.71 1.51 11.37
CA PRO A 157 -20.85 0.33 10.51
C PRO A 157 -20.20 0.47 9.13
N ARG A 158 -20.20 1.67 8.56
CA ARG A 158 -19.53 1.94 7.27
C ARG A 158 -18.00 1.76 7.36
N ALA A 159 -17.38 2.13 8.48
CA ALA A 159 -15.96 1.91 8.69
C ALA A 159 -15.66 0.42 8.99
N ALA A 160 -16.59 -0.30 9.64
CA ALA A 160 -16.51 -1.74 9.82
C ALA A 160 -16.48 -2.46 8.46
N ALA A 161 -17.43 -2.15 7.57
CA ALA A 161 -17.49 -2.75 6.23
C ALA A 161 -16.19 -2.54 5.42
N VAL A 162 -15.59 -1.33 5.48
CA VAL A 162 -14.29 -1.05 4.83
C VAL A 162 -13.18 -1.91 5.43
N LEU A 163 -13.18 -2.12 6.75
CA LEU A 163 -12.17 -2.92 7.42
C LEU A 163 -12.35 -4.41 7.07
N GLU A 164 -13.56 -4.94 7.14
CA GLU A 164 -13.88 -6.34 6.82
C GLU A 164 -13.50 -6.70 5.38
N GLU A 165 -13.90 -5.88 4.40
CA GLU A 165 -13.53 -6.08 3.00
C GLU A 165 -12.02 -6.13 2.78
N ALA A 166 -11.28 -5.35 3.57
CA ALA A 166 -9.83 -5.24 3.42
C ALA A 166 -9.04 -6.36 4.10
N GLU A 167 -9.64 -7.25 4.88
CA GLU A 167 -8.93 -8.23 5.71
C GLU A 167 -7.87 -9.04 4.95
N PRO A 168 -8.18 -9.68 3.81
CA PRO A 168 -7.20 -10.50 3.08
C PRO A 168 -5.97 -9.71 2.68
N ASP A 169 -6.17 -8.48 2.25
CA ASP A 169 -5.12 -7.61 1.72
C ASP A 169 -4.39 -6.84 2.83
N ALA A 170 -5.07 -6.54 3.93
CA ALA A 170 -4.51 -5.85 5.07
C ALA A 170 -3.61 -6.75 5.92
N LEU A 171 -3.83 -8.07 5.89
CA LEU A 171 -3.13 -9.07 6.67
C LEU A 171 -2.14 -9.91 5.86
N ALA A 172 -1.98 -9.67 4.55
CA ALA A 172 -1.06 -10.41 3.69
C ALA A 172 0.40 -10.42 4.18
N TYR A 173 0.82 -9.41 4.96
CA TYR A 173 2.16 -9.36 5.55
C TYR A 173 2.40 -10.43 6.63
N LEU A 174 1.36 -11.04 7.19
CA LEU A 174 1.48 -12.08 8.23
C LEU A 174 2.13 -13.36 7.73
N ASP A 175 2.10 -13.63 6.42
CA ASP A 175 2.78 -14.75 5.79
C ASP A 175 4.31 -14.61 5.76
N PHE A 176 4.82 -13.48 6.24
CA PHE A 176 6.25 -13.16 6.28
C PHE A 176 6.80 -13.20 7.71
N PRO A 177 8.12 -13.34 7.89
CA PRO A 177 8.71 -13.38 9.23
C PRO A 177 8.33 -12.16 10.09
N PRO A 178 7.95 -12.34 11.36
CA PRO A 178 7.49 -11.25 12.25
C PRO A 178 8.46 -10.08 12.36
N THR A 179 9.76 -10.34 12.25
CA THR A 179 10.82 -9.31 12.26
C THR A 179 10.67 -8.28 11.13
N HIS A 180 9.95 -8.61 10.06
CA HIS A 180 9.73 -7.75 8.90
C HIS A 180 8.38 -7.02 8.92
N TRP A 181 7.41 -7.45 9.71
CA TRP A 181 6.02 -6.95 9.70
C TRP A 181 5.91 -5.43 9.77
N LYS A 182 6.66 -4.81 10.70
CA LYS A 182 6.65 -3.33 10.85
C LYS A 182 7.01 -2.59 9.55
N ARG A 183 7.80 -3.22 8.68
CA ARG A 183 8.28 -2.65 7.43
C ARG A 183 7.42 -3.04 6.22
N LEU A 184 6.66 -4.13 6.34
CA LEU A 184 5.85 -4.69 5.26
C LEU A 184 4.40 -4.22 5.27
N ARG A 185 3.87 -3.83 6.43
CA ARG A 185 2.46 -3.40 6.56
C ARG A 185 2.18 -1.97 6.09
N THR A 186 3.21 -1.17 5.80
CA THR A 186 3.04 0.23 5.36
C THR A 186 4.05 0.59 4.29
N ASN A 187 3.65 1.46 3.36
CA ASN A 187 4.55 2.10 2.40
C ASN A 187 5.19 3.40 2.95
N ASN A 188 5.01 3.69 4.24
CA ASN A 188 5.37 4.94 4.92
C ASN A 188 6.90 5.17 5.09
N VAL A 189 7.70 4.50 4.29
CA VAL A 189 9.18 4.67 4.29
C VAL A 189 9.57 6.02 3.73
N GLN A 190 8.70 6.64 2.96
CA GLN A 190 8.96 7.90 2.25
C GLN A 190 8.39 9.15 2.92
N GLU A 191 7.40 9.00 3.80
CA GLU A 191 6.84 10.16 4.53
C GLU A 191 7.78 10.69 5.62
N ARG A 192 8.87 9.97 5.94
CA ARG A 192 9.87 10.36 6.95
C ARG A 192 11.13 11.01 6.37
N THR A 193 11.15 11.29 5.07
CA THR A 193 12.30 11.92 4.40
C THR A 193 12.05 13.42 4.11
N ASN A 194 11.22 14.04 4.93
CA ASN A 194 11.10 15.51 4.98
C ASN A 194 11.48 15.98 6.37
#